data_722c1fbf2caa0770abb9e61fcfae0cea
#
_entry.id   722c1fbf2caa0770abb9e61fcfae0cea
#
_cell.length_a   1.000
_cell.length_b   1.000
_cell.length_c   1.000
_cell.angle_alpha   90.00
_cell.angle_beta   90.00
_cell.angle_gamma   90.00
#
_symmetry.space_group_name_H-M   'P 1'
#
loop_
_entity.id
_entity.type
_entity.pdbx_description
1 polymer ?
#
loop_
_entity_poly.entity_id
_entity_poly.type
_entity_poly.pdbx_seq_one_letter_code
_entity_poly.pdbx_strand_id
1 'polypeptide(L)'
;DEVFADLPTENVYVDTLTEEQKTCDVCGTMMVPIGHEPIRTELRYTEPKLERIDYYATTYECPQCKETEDPRFIKDEGTPALIPGSYASSGLAAHVMYYKYVMSMPLYRQEKDFEHLGVKISRTTMASWIIYCAENYFLPMYEYLHRKLLKRRYLMADETPIQVLKEEGRRPQSKSYV
;
A
#
# COMPACT_ATOMS: atom_id res chain seq x y z
N ASP A 1 -12.43 -13.65 -4.32
CA ASP A 1 -11.01 -13.97 -4.15
C ASP A 1 -10.49 -15.16 -4.97
N GLU A 2 -11.18 -15.46 -6.07
CA GLU A 2 -10.74 -16.47 -7.04
C GLU A 2 -9.38 -16.14 -7.69
N VAL A 3 -9.01 -14.85 -7.71
CA VAL A 3 -7.81 -14.37 -8.41
C VAL A 3 -6.50 -14.84 -7.76
N PHE A 4 -6.52 -15.17 -6.46
CA PHE A 4 -5.32 -15.53 -5.68
C PHE A 4 -5.38 -16.93 -5.07
N ALA A 5 -6.37 -17.75 -5.47
CA ALA A 5 -6.64 -19.04 -4.83
C ALA A 5 -5.45 -20.02 -4.87
N ASP A 6 -4.66 -19.97 -5.95
CA ASP A 6 -3.54 -20.88 -6.18
C ASP A 6 -2.19 -20.37 -5.61
N LEU A 7 -2.17 -19.18 -4.97
CA LEU A 7 -0.93 -18.67 -4.39
C LEU A 7 -0.66 -19.24 -2.99
N PRO A 8 0.61 -19.49 -2.65
CA PRO A 8 0.99 -19.78 -1.26
C PRO A 8 0.51 -18.66 -0.34
N THR A 9 -0.21 -19.02 0.70
CA THR A 9 -0.83 -18.07 1.63
C THR A 9 -0.14 -18.11 2.98
N GLU A 10 0.22 -16.94 3.51
CA GLU A 10 0.69 -16.76 4.87
C GLU A 10 -0.34 -15.94 5.65
N ASN A 11 -0.79 -16.43 6.79
CA ASN A 11 -1.70 -15.72 7.67
C ASN A 11 -0.89 -14.93 8.72
N VAL A 12 -1.08 -13.62 8.79
CA VAL A 12 -0.44 -12.74 9.75
C VAL A 12 -1.49 -12.19 10.69
N TYR A 13 -1.35 -12.52 11.97
CA TYR A 13 -2.21 -11.99 13.04
C TYR A 13 -1.57 -10.72 13.61
N VAL A 14 -2.27 -9.60 13.47
CA VAL A 14 -1.77 -8.32 13.98
C VAL A 14 -2.08 -8.16 15.47
N ASP A 15 -1.10 -7.64 16.19
CA ASP A 15 -1.19 -7.29 17.60
C ASP A 15 -0.39 -5.99 17.83
N THR A 16 -1.03 -4.85 17.54
CA THR A 16 -0.41 -3.53 17.62
C THR A 16 -0.88 -2.72 18.84
N LEU A 17 -1.86 -3.26 19.59
CA LEU A 17 -2.38 -2.60 20.77
C LEU A 17 -1.37 -2.68 21.93
N THR A 18 -1.21 -1.55 22.64
CA THR A 18 -0.41 -1.50 23.87
C THR A 18 -1.14 -2.21 25.02
N GLU A 19 -0.41 -2.57 26.09
CA GLU A 19 -0.98 -3.14 27.33
C GLU A 19 -2.11 -2.26 27.89
N GLU A 20 -1.93 -0.93 27.84
CA GLU A 20 -2.93 0.02 28.32
C GLU A 20 -4.22 -0.03 27.47
N GLN A 21 -4.09 -0.16 26.14
CA GLN A 21 -5.23 -0.26 25.23
C GLN A 21 -5.97 -1.60 25.35
N LYS A 22 -5.28 -2.66 25.80
CA LYS A 22 -5.88 -3.97 26.10
C LYS A 22 -6.47 -4.06 27.48
N THR A 23 -6.39 -2.99 28.28
CA THR A 23 -6.99 -2.94 29.62
C THR A 23 -8.42 -2.40 29.52
N CYS A 24 -9.36 -3.10 30.16
CA CYS A 24 -10.76 -2.67 30.19
C CYS A 24 -10.90 -1.32 30.91
N ASP A 25 -11.49 -0.35 30.25
CA ASP A 25 -11.73 1.00 30.75
C ASP A 25 -12.74 1.08 31.91
N VAL A 26 -13.52 0.01 32.11
CA VAL A 26 -14.55 -0.07 33.16
C VAL A 26 -14.05 -0.75 34.45
N CYS A 27 -13.31 -1.88 34.32
CA CYS A 27 -12.92 -2.68 35.47
C CYS A 27 -11.40 -2.85 35.66
N GLY A 28 -10.58 -2.30 34.73
CA GLY A 28 -9.11 -2.38 34.80
C GLY A 28 -8.51 -3.77 34.54
N THR A 29 -9.33 -4.75 34.13
CA THR A 29 -8.82 -6.11 33.83
C THR A 29 -8.27 -6.20 32.42
N MET A 30 -7.18 -6.95 32.26
CA MET A 30 -6.61 -7.26 30.94
C MET A 30 -7.62 -8.06 30.10
N MET A 31 -7.91 -7.57 28.89
CA MET A 31 -8.79 -8.23 27.92
C MET A 31 -8.09 -9.45 27.31
N VAL A 32 -8.86 -10.47 26.95
CA VAL A 32 -8.36 -11.66 26.26
C VAL A 32 -8.84 -11.70 24.80
N PRO A 33 -8.02 -12.20 23.86
CA PRO A 33 -8.45 -12.35 22.49
C PRO A 33 -9.58 -13.38 22.38
N ILE A 34 -10.63 -13.06 21.61
CA ILE A 34 -11.80 -13.93 21.40
C ILE A 34 -11.98 -14.38 19.96
N GLY A 35 -11.22 -13.82 19.03
CA GLY A 35 -11.30 -14.17 17.62
C GLY A 35 -10.43 -13.31 16.73
N HIS A 36 -10.35 -13.70 15.45
CA HIS A 36 -9.63 -13.01 14.40
C HIS A 36 -10.56 -12.78 13.21
N GLU A 37 -10.58 -11.56 12.70
CA GLU A 37 -11.32 -11.21 11.50
C GLU A 37 -10.36 -10.75 10.40
N PRO A 38 -10.61 -11.13 9.15
CA PRO A 38 -9.79 -10.67 8.03
C PRO A 38 -9.92 -9.15 7.87
N ILE A 39 -8.81 -8.44 7.86
CA ILE A 39 -8.77 -6.97 7.71
C ILE A 39 -8.25 -6.54 6.35
N ARG A 40 -7.29 -7.28 5.77
CA ARG A 40 -6.77 -7.02 4.42
C ARG A 40 -6.01 -8.22 3.89
N THR A 41 -5.90 -8.26 2.58
CA THR A 41 -4.99 -9.16 1.84
C THR A 41 -3.93 -8.32 1.14
N GLU A 42 -2.66 -8.70 1.23
CA GLU A 42 -1.55 -8.12 0.51
C GLU A 42 -0.84 -9.18 -0.34
N LEU A 43 -0.35 -8.77 -1.52
CA LEU A 43 0.56 -9.58 -2.30
C LEU A 43 1.99 -9.14 -2.03
N ARG A 44 2.81 -10.05 -1.48
CA ARG A 44 4.24 -9.82 -1.28
C ARG A 44 5.00 -10.33 -2.50
N TYR A 45 5.76 -9.43 -3.13
CA TYR A 45 6.69 -9.80 -4.17
C TYR A 45 8.11 -9.84 -3.58
N THR A 46 8.72 -11.02 -3.63
CA THR A 46 10.17 -11.23 -3.41
C THR A 46 10.71 -11.87 -4.67
N GLU A 47 11.69 -11.23 -5.33
CA GLU A 47 12.21 -11.74 -6.60
C GLU A 47 12.72 -13.18 -6.48
N PRO A 48 12.28 -14.10 -7.32
CA PRO A 48 11.20 -14.08 -8.30
C PRO A 48 9.85 -14.60 -7.78
N LYS A 49 9.50 -14.40 -6.50
CA LYS A 49 8.36 -15.00 -5.82
C LYS A 49 7.24 -13.98 -5.55
N LEU A 50 6.02 -14.34 -5.95
CA LEU A 50 4.80 -13.63 -5.57
C LEU A 50 4.06 -14.44 -4.49
N GLU A 51 3.71 -13.80 -3.39
CA GLU A 51 3.05 -14.41 -2.24
C GLU A 51 1.75 -13.66 -1.90
N ARG A 52 0.75 -14.42 -1.46
CA ARG A 52 -0.46 -13.85 -0.85
C ARG A 52 -0.27 -13.81 0.66
N ILE A 53 -0.56 -12.65 1.27
CA ILE A 53 -0.54 -12.48 2.72
C ILE A 53 -1.92 -12.01 3.16
N ASP A 54 -2.55 -12.75 4.04
CA ASP A 54 -3.83 -12.38 4.63
C ASP A 54 -3.61 -11.88 6.06
N TYR A 55 -4.09 -10.68 6.34
CA TYR A 55 -4.01 -10.04 7.65
C TYR A 55 -5.33 -10.22 8.40
N TYR A 56 -5.25 -10.65 9.66
CA TYR A 56 -6.38 -10.86 10.53
C TYR A 56 -6.31 -9.95 11.74
N ALA A 57 -7.38 -9.20 11.99
CA ALA A 57 -7.51 -8.40 13.20
C ALA A 57 -7.93 -9.26 14.39
N THR A 58 -7.27 -9.10 15.53
CA THR A 58 -7.65 -9.75 16.77
C THR A 58 -8.67 -8.90 17.52
N THR A 59 -9.75 -9.54 17.96
CA THR A 59 -10.74 -8.92 18.83
C THR A 59 -10.56 -9.44 20.24
N TYR A 60 -10.47 -8.54 21.20
CA TYR A 60 -10.31 -8.81 22.63
C TYR A 60 -11.63 -8.57 23.36
N GLU A 61 -11.94 -9.41 24.34
CA GLU A 61 -13.10 -9.30 25.23
C GLU A 61 -12.62 -9.19 26.68
N CYS A 62 -13.26 -8.34 27.46
CA CYS A 62 -13.01 -8.29 28.90
C CYS A 62 -13.70 -9.48 29.60
N PRO A 63 -12.97 -10.40 30.26
CA PRO A 63 -13.58 -11.59 30.87
C PRO A 63 -14.49 -11.27 32.06
N GLN A 64 -14.25 -10.14 32.73
CA GLN A 64 -15.11 -9.71 33.86
C GLN A 64 -16.41 -9.04 33.39
N CYS A 65 -16.33 -8.25 32.31
CA CYS A 65 -17.51 -7.56 31.79
C CYS A 65 -18.35 -8.43 30.84
N LYS A 66 -17.86 -9.62 30.45
CA LYS A 66 -18.57 -10.55 29.56
C LYS A 66 -19.94 -10.94 30.06
N GLU A 67 -20.08 -11.17 31.37
CA GLU A 67 -21.33 -11.60 32.03
C GLU A 67 -22.19 -10.43 32.49
N THR A 68 -21.81 -9.18 32.19
CA THR A 68 -22.59 -7.98 32.55
C THR A 68 -23.56 -7.61 31.42
N GLU A 69 -24.48 -6.67 31.71
CA GLU A 69 -25.40 -6.13 30.69
C GLU A 69 -24.68 -5.30 29.59
N ASP A 70 -23.40 -4.90 29.81
CA ASP A 70 -22.59 -4.10 28.87
C ASP A 70 -21.20 -4.74 28.67
N PRO A 71 -21.10 -5.82 27.86
CA PRO A 71 -19.85 -6.47 27.58
C PRO A 71 -18.89 -5.54 26.77
N ARG A 72 -17.61 -5.55 27.14
CA ARG A 72 -16.60 -4.69 26.51
C ARG A 72 -15.71 -5.48 25.56
N PHE A 73 -15.62 -4.96 24.33
CA PHE A 73 -14.80 -5.51 23.25
C PHE A 73 -13.88 -4.42 22.70
N ILE A 74 -12.68 -4.81 22.28
CA ILE A 74 -11.77 -3.96 21.50
C ILE A 74 -11.21 -4.77 20.34
N LYS A 75 -11.16 -4.17 19.16
CA LYS A 75 -10.60 -4.76 17.94
C LYS A 75 -9.29 -4.07 17.61
N ASP A 76 -8.24 -4.86 17.39
CA ASP A 76 -6.98 -4.35 16.84
C ASP A 76 -7.12 -4.16 15.33
N GLU A 77 -7.16 -2.93 14.85
CA GLU A 77 -7.27 -2.64 13.42
C GLU A 77 -5.93 -2.82 12.68
N GLY A 78 -4.83 -3.00 13.43
CA GLY A 78 -3.50 -3.18 12.87
C GLY A 78 -2.97 -1.96 12.12
N THR A 79 -1.91 -2.17 11.36
CA THR A 79 -1.31 -1.13 10.52
C THR A 79 -2.14 -0.94 9.23
N PRO A 80 -2.47 0.29 8.84
CA PRO A 80 -3.22 0.52 7.60
C PRO A 80 -2.44 0.05 6.38
N ALA A 81 -3.17 -0.42 5.37
CA ALA A 81 -2.59 -0.77 4.07
C ALA A 81 -1.99 0.46 3.38
N LEU A 82 -0.94 0.27 2.56
CA LEU A 82 -0.34 1.36 1.77
C LEU A 82 -1.40 2.08 0.93
N ILE A 83 -2.26 1.32 0.30
CA ILE A 83 -3.36 1.82 -0.54
C ILE A 83 -4.65 1.23 0.01
N PRO A 84 -5.55 2.05 0.60
CA PRO A 84 -6.81 1.55 1.15
C PRO A 84 -7.64 0.78 0.11
N GLY A 85 -8.16 -0.38 0.51
CA GLY A 85 -8.96 -1.24 -0.37
C GLY A 85 -8.18 -1.94 -1.49
N SER A 86 -6.85 -1.89 -1.47
CA SER A 86 -5.97 -2.57 -2.43
C SER A 86 -5.22 -3.72 -1.76
N TYR A 87 -4.86 -4.71 -2.57
CA TYR A 87 -3.97 -5.81 -2.19
C TYR A 87 -2.49 -5.52 -2.49
N ALA A 88 -2.14 -4.32 -2.95
CA ALA A 88 -0.77 -3.96 -3.23
C ALA A 88 0.01 -3.71 -1.93
N SER A 89 1.00 -4.55 -1.65
CA SER A 89 2.02 -4.24 -0.66
C SER A 89 2.93 -3.11 -1.14
N SER A 90 3.68 -2.49 -0.23
CA SER A 90 4.68 -1.47 -0.57
C SER A 90 5.74 -2.00 -1.54
N GLY A 91 6.16 -3.26 -1.36
CA GLY A 91 7.12 -3.92 -2.25
C GLY A 91 6.56 -4.11 -3.67
N LEU A 92 5.30 -4.56 -3.80
CA LEU A 92 4.65 -4.74 -5.10
C LEU A 92 4.45 -3.41 -5.82
N ALA A 93 3.99 -2.36 -5.12
CA ALA A 93 3.84 -1.02 -5.70
C ALA A 93 5.19 -0.45 -6.16
N ALA A 94 6.25 -0.58 -5.34
CA ALA A 94 7.61 -0.18 -5.69
C ALA A 94 8.15 -0.94 -6.90
N HIS A 95 7.92 -2.26 -6.98
CA HIS A 95 8.30 -3.10 -8.13
C HIS A 95 7.66 -2.59 -9.41
N VAL A 96 6.33 -2.36 -9.41
CA VAL A 96 5.60 -1.85 -10.59
C VAL A 96 6.16 -0.50 -11.05
N MET A 97 6.44 0.42 -10.10
CA MET A 97 7.04 1.73 -10.42
C MET A 97 8.48 1.61 -10.93
N TYR A 98 9.30 0.79 -10.31
CA TYR A 98 10.68 0.54 -10.75
C TYR A 98 10.73 0.02 -12.18
N TYR A 99 9.94 -1.02 -12.48
CA TYR A 99 9.89 -1.57 -13.83
C TYR A 99 9.36 -0.57 -14.85
N LYS A 100 8.37 0.26 -14.48
CA LYS A 100 7.84 1.27 -15.38
C LYS A 100 8.82 2.41 -15.68
N TYR A 101 9.46 2.97 -14.65
CA TYR A 101 10.20 4.22 -14.78
C TYR A 101 11.72 4.02 -14.91
N VAL A 102 12.28 2.98 -14.29
CA VAL A 102 13.71 2.67 -14.37
C VAL A 102 14.00 1.69 -15.50
N MET A 103 13.22 0.59 -15.56
CA MET A 103 13.41 -0.46 -16.57
C MET A 103 12.66 -0.17 -17.89
N SER A 104 11.95 0.96 -17.98
CA SER A 104 11.17 1.36 -19.17
C SER A 104 10.16 0.30 -19.64
N MET A 105 9.67 -0.56 -18.73
CA MET A 105 8.71 -1.61 -19.03
C MET A 105 7.28 -1.06 -18.94
N PRO A 106 6.51 -0.97 -20.04
CA PRO A 106 5.14 -0.52 -20.03
C PRO A 106 4.24 -1.42 -19.17
N LEU A 107 3.21 -0.87 -18.56
CA LEU A 107 2.29 -1.63 -17.67
C LEU A 107 1.64 -2.83 -18.36
N TYR A 108 1.37 -2.76 -19.67
CA TYR A 108 0.80 -3.89 -20.41
C TYR A 108 1.76 -5.10 -20.48
N ARG A 109 3.08 -4.88 -20.47
CA ARG A 109 4.06 -5.97 -20.41
C ARG A 109 4.14 -6.54 -19.00
N GLN A 110 4.10 -5.69 -17.99
CA GLN A 110 4.03 -6.14 -16.59
C GLN A 110 2.75 -6.94 -16.33
N GLU A 111 1.61 -6.54 -16.91
CA GLU A 111 0.35 -7.31 -16.86
C GLU A 111 0.55 -8.73 -17.40
N LYS A 112 1.26 -8.88 -18.53
CA LYS A 112 1.59 -10.19 -19.09
C LYS A 112 2.58 -10.99 -18.24
N ASP A 113 3.54 -10.31 -17.61
CA ASP A 113 4.49 -10.94 -16.71
C ASP A 113 3.80 -11.51 -15.48
N PHE A 114 2.89 -10.75 -14.86
CA PHE A 114 2.07 -11.24 -13.76
C PHE A 114 1.14 -12.41 -14.18
N GLU A 115 0.60 -12.40 -15.40
CA GLU A 115 -0.15 -13.54 -15.92
C GLU A 115 0.71 -14.80 -15.99
N HIS A 116 1.99 -14.70 -16.36
CA HIS A 116 2.92 -15.84 -16.35
C HIS A 116 3.23 -16.35 -14.94
N LEU A 117 3.17 -15.47 -13.93
CA LEU A 117 3.27 -15.84 -12.52
C LEU A 117 1.94 -16.37 -11.94
N GLY A 118 0.90 -16.52 -12.76
CA GLY A 118 -0.41 -17.09 -12.37
C GLY A 118 -1.37 -16.05 -11.76
N VAL A 119 -1.06 -14.75 -11.80
CA VAL A 119 -1.90 -13.71 -11.20
C VAL A 119 -2.32 -12.65 -12.23
N LYS A 120 -3.62 -12.36 -12.27
CA LYS A 120 -4.17 -11.33 -13.17
C LYS A 120 -4.22 -9.97 -12.46
N ILE A 121 -3.23 -9.13 -12.73
CA ILE A 121 -3.18 -7.73 -12.27
C ILE A 121 -3.29 -6.82 -13.51
N SER A 122 -4.41 -6.12 -13.64
CA SER A 122 -4.64 -5.29 -14.81
C SER A 122 -3.72 -4.07 -14.84
N ARG A 123 -3.35 -3.62 -16.04
CA ARG A 123 -2.62 -2.36 -16.22
C ARG A 123 -3.34 -1.15 -15.62
N THR A 124 -4.69 -1.17 -15.59
CA THR A 124 -5.49 -0.11 -14.96
C THR A 124 -5.30 -0.11 -13.45
N THR A 125 -5.31 -1.29 -12.82
CA THR A 125 -5.04 -1.44 -11.38
C THR A 125 -3.65 -0.92 -11.02
N MET A 126 -2.63 -1.33 -11.76
CA MET A 126 -1.25 -0.86 -11.56
C MET A 126 -1.12 0.67 -11.75
N ALA A 127 -1.80 1.23 -12.77
CA ALA A 127 -1.83 2.68 -12.98
C ALA A 127 -2.47 3.42 -11.78
N SER A 128 -3.58 2.89 -11.24
CA SER A 128 -4.23 3.46 -10.05
C SER A 128 -3.32 3.44 -8.82
N TRP A 129 -2.52 2.38 -8.62
CA TRP A 129 -1.53 2.33 -7.53
C TRP A 129 -0.46 3.41 -7.67
N ILE A 130 0.06 3.60 -8.90
CA ILE A 130 1.07 4.63 -9.18
C ILE A 130 0.50 6.03 -8.90
N ILE A 131 -0.71 6.32 -9.38
CA ILE A 131 -1.37 7.60 -9.19
C ILE A 131 -1.60 7.85 -7.69
N TYR A 132 -2.14 6.88 -6.97
CA TYR A 132 -2.36 7.01 -5.53
C TYR A 132 -1.06 7.29 -4.77
N CYS A 133 0.01 6.56 -5.07
CA CYS A 133 1.32 6.78 -4.43
C CYS A 133 1.90 8.15 -4.78
N ALA A 134 1.73 8.60 -6.03
CA ALA A 134 2.18 9.92 -6.46
C ALA A 134 1.50 11.04 -5.66
N GLU A 135 0.18 10.97 -5.52
CA GLU A 135 -0.61 12.01 -4.85
C GLU A 135 -0.44 12.01 -3.32
N ASN A 136 -0.39 10.82 -2.70
CA ASN A 136 -0.45 10.70 -1.24
C ASN A 136 0.92 10.63 -0.56
N TYR A 137 1.96 10.16 -1.27
CA TYR A 137 3.29 9.98 -0.69
C TYR A 137 4.37 10.81 -1.37
N PHE A 138 4.41 10.83 -2.70
CA PHE A 138 5.50 11.52 -3.41
C PHE A 138 5.28 13.02 -3.52
N LEU A 139 4.05 13.47 -3.70
CA LEU A 139 3.76 14.91 -3.76
C LEU A 139 4.14 15.63 -2.47
N PRO A 140 3.75 15.19 -1.26
CA PRO A 140 4.22 15.80 -0.01
C PRO A 140 5.74 15.80 0.16
N MET A 141 6.40 14.71 -0.26
CA MET A 141 7.86 14.62 -0.22
C MET A 141 8.51 15.59 -1.21
N TYR A 142 7.99 15.67 -2.44
CA TYR A 142 8.44 16.64 -3.44
C TYR A 142 8.31 18.06 -2.93
N GLU A 143 7.17 18.45 -2.38
CA GLU A 143 6.95 19.78 -1.83
C GLU A 143 7.91 20.10 -0.66
N TYR A 144 8.17 19.11 0.20
CA TYR A 144 9.15 19.24 1.26
C TYR A 144 10.56 19.49 0.70
N LEU A 145 11.00 18.69 -0.27
CA LEU A 145 12.30 18.80 -0.92
C LEU A 145 12.42 20.14 -1.67
N HIS A 146 11.37 20.53 -2.39
CA HIS A 146 11.32 21.82 -3.09
C HIS A 146 11.48 22.99 -2.12
N ARG A 147 10.74 23.01 -1.00
CA ARG A 147 10.91 24.03 0.04
C ARG A 147 12.33 24.05 0.64
N LYS A 148 12.98 22.87 0.77
CA LYS A 148 14.37 22.78 1.23
C LYS A 148 15.36 23.29 0.19
N LEU A 149 15.14 23.00 -1.07
CA LEU A 149 15.97 23.47 -2.19
C LEU A 149 15.95 24.99 -2.27
N LEU A 150 14.77 25.61 -2.22
CA LEU A 150 14.62 27.07 -2.29
C LEU A 150 15.28 27.85 -1.13
N LYS A 151 15.66 27.17 -0.05
CA LYS A 151 16.44 27.77 1.04
C LYS A 151 17.96 27.83 0.77
N ARG A 152 18.43 27.21 -0.33
CA ARG A 152 19.85 27.23 -0.68
C ARG A 152 20.26 28.59 -1.29
N ARG A 153 21.47 29.01 -0.98
CA ARG A 153 22.02 30.29 -1.49
C ARG A 153 22.27 30.25 -3.01
N TYR A 154 22.63 29.09 -3.52
CA TYR A 154 22.91 28.85 -4.94
C TYR A 154 22.09 27.67 -5.41
N LEU A 155 21.43 27.78 -6.55
CA LEU A 155 20.72 26.75 -7.26
C LEU A 155 21.37 26.57 -8.63
N MET A 156 21.55 25.30 -9.02
CA MET A 156 21.95 24.92 -10.36
C MET A 156 20.77 24.18 -11.00
N ALA A 157 20.45 24.50 -12.24
CA ALA A 157 19.38 23.86 -12.99
C ALA A 157 19.91 23.51 -14.39
N ASP A 158 19.43 22.38 -14.92
CA ASP A 158 19.69 21.92 -16.27
C ASP A 158 18.38 21.35 -16.83
N GLU A 159 18.08 21.61 -18.10
CA GLU A 159 16.84 21.18 -18.74
C GLU A 159 17.02 19.84 -19.44
N THR A 160 16.07 18.94 -19.24
CA THR A 160 16.00 17.67 -19.97
C THR A 160 14.87 17.71 -21.01
N PRO A 161 15.13 17.45 -22.30
CA PRO A 161 14.08 17.39 -23.30
C PRO A 161 13.21 16.16 -23.11
N ILE A 162 11.89 16.36 -22.99
CA ILE A 162 10.90 15.30 -22.97
C ILE A 162 9.89 15.47 -24.09
N GLN A 163 9.25 14.37 -24.50
CA GLN A 163 8.14 14.42 -25.45
C GLN A 163 6.82 14.37 -24.71
N VAL A 164 6.00 15.40 -24.86
CA VAL A 164 4.63 15.45 -24.33
C VAL A 164 3.67 15.24 -25.49
N LEU A 165 2.93 14.11 -25.44
CA LEU A 165 2.05 13.69 -26.56
C LEU A 165 0.77 14.53 -26.69
N LYS A 166 0.30 15.13 -25.58
CA LYS A 166 -0.93 15.93 -25.54
C LYS A 166 -0.66 17.26 -24.85
N GLU A 167 -0.02 18.16 -25.56
CA GLU A 167 0.21 19.53 -25.12
C GLU A 167 -0.64 20.46 -25.97
N GLU A 168 -1.44 21.30 -25.34
CA GLU A 168 -2.35 22.22 -26.04
C GLU A 168 -1.55 23.21 -26.90
N GLY A 169 -1.93 23.36 -28.17
CA GLY A 169 -1.24 24.24 -29.10
C GLY A 169 0.06 23.72 -29.71
N ARG A 170 0.52 22.50 -29.38
CA ARG A 170 1.75 21.89 -29.91
C ARG A 170 1.53 20.57 -30.65
N ARG A 171 2.40 20.31 -31.62
CA ARG A 171 2.40 19.03 -32.32
C ARG A 171 3.01 17.93 -31.43
N PRO A 172 2.52 16.66 -31.47
CA PRO A 172 3.03 15.56 -30.63
C PRO A 172 4.53 15.25 -30.78
N GLN A 173 5.15 15.69 -31.89
CA GLN A 173 6.57 15.48 -32.19
C GLN A 173 7.48 16.60 -31.64
N SER A 174 6.91 17.67 -31.09
CA SER A 174 7.68 18.75 -30.49
C SER A 174 8.35 18.29 -29.19
N LYS A 175 9.63 18.65 -29.01
CA LYS A 175 10.31 18.44 -27.73
C LYS A 175 9.93 19.57 -26.77
N SER A 176 9.50 19.18 -25.57
CA SER A 176 9.35 20.11 -24.44
C SER A 176 10.56 19.95 -23.51
N TYR A 177 10.94 21.03 -22.83
CA TYR A 177 12.02 21.05 -21.86
C TYR A 177 11.40 21.21 -20.46
N VAL A 178 11.87 20.40 -19.50
CA VAL A 178 11.41 20.39 -18.10
C VAL A 178 12.60 20.53 -17.18
#